data_3b685d63c7ca2d4234529d501cfe11e5
#
_entry.id   3b685d63c7ca2d4234529d501cfe11e5
#
_cell.length_a   1.000
_cell.length_b   1.000
_cell.length_c   1.000
_cell.angle_alpha   90.00
_cell.angle_beta   90.00
_cell.angle_gamma   90.00
#
_symmetry.space_group_name_H-M   'P 1'
#
loop_
_entity.id
_entity.type
_entity.pdbx_description
1 polymer ?
#
loop_
_entity_poly.entity_id
_entity_poly.type
_entity_poly.pdbx_seq_one_letter_code
_entity_poly.pdbx_strand_id
1 'polypeptide(L)'
;MLEYNIVMRDTALRKLVPANAMRLYTNDTLTRMENFSPQLGSQTTIRHMVLNKSYLLLTVQDTVNFAIKTDLNKADTGQVISKYTYEKKWFKKKHLGMRCNRMMVDHPDFEEPIEFLYLKKHSRKYLNNFEGIPGLLVKYSVVTPDGVLNYELVQKRDYMPNRDLFGVPADYRKVTFDEFMDFMFPSSQSGPGQN
;
A
#
# COMPACT_ATOMS: atom_id res chain seq x y z
N MET A 1 -7.33 -12.36 7.44
CA MET A 1 -7.70 -11.01 6.97
C MET A 1 -7.34 -9.99 8.03
N LEU A 2 -6.80 -8.86 7.61
CA LEU A 2 -6.48 -7.71 8.46
C LEU A 2 -7.20 -6.49 7.87
N GLU A 3 -7.81 -5.69 8.73
CA GLU A 3 -8.55 -4.49 8.34
C GLU A 3 -7.97 -3.30 9.08
N TYR A 4 -7.62 -2.27 8.32
CA TYR A 4 -7.00 -1.05 8.83
C TYR A 4 -7.94 0.13 8.64
N ASN A 5 -8.03 0.97 9.64
CA ASN A 5 -8.60 2.30 9.53
C ASN A 5 -7.52 3.28 9.05
N ILE A 6 -7.88 4.14 8.10
CA ILE A 6 -7.01 5.21 7.62
C ILE A 6 -7.60 6.53 8.07
N VAL A 7 -6.79 7.33 8.73
CA VAL A 7 -7.19 8.66 9.19
C VAL A 7 -6.19 9.68 8.65
N MET A 8 -6.68 10.65 7.88
CA MET A 8 -5.88 11.81 7.49
C MET A 8 -5.79 12.79 8.66
N ARG A 9 -4.61 13.37 8.88
CA ARG A 9 -4.43 14.44 9.86
C ARG A 9 -5.17 15.70 9.43
N ASP A 10 -5.15 16.01 8.14
CA ASP A 10 -5.93 17.13 7.60
C ASP A 10 -7.43 16.85 7.68
N THR A 11 -8.14 17.71 8.41
CA THR A 11 -9.58 17.60 8.64
C THR A 11 -10.40 17.84 7.37
N ALA A 12 -9.92 18.62 6.41
CA ALA A 12 -10.61 18.89 5.15
C ALA A 12 -10.66 17.64 4.25
N LEU A 13 -9.59 16.87 4.23
CA LEU A 13 -9.48 15.64 3.43
C LEU A 13 -10.08 14.41 4.13
N ARG A 14 -10.34 14.47 5.44
CA ARG A 14 -10.96 13.35 6.20
C ARG A 14 -12.28 12.87 5.60
N LYS A 15 -13.06 13.76 5.00
CA LYS A 15 -14.35 13.45 4.42
C LYS A 15 -14.23 12.61 3.13
N LEU A 16 -13.05 12.60 2.50
CA LEU A 16 -12.80 11.90 1.24
C LEU A 16 -12.30 10.46 1.44
N VAL A 17 -11.84 10.11 2.64
CA VAL A 17 -11.32 8.77 2.93
C VAL A 17 -12.40 7.95 3.64
N PRO A 18 -12.91 6.87 3.04
CA PRO A 18 -13.88 6.02 3.70
C PRO A 18 -13.27 5.36 4.95
N ALA A 19 -14.08 5.22 6.00
CA ALA A 19 -13.70 4.43 7.17
C ALA A 19 -13.36 2.98 6.72
N ASN A 20 -12.32 2.38 7.34
CA ASN A 20 -11.82 1.04 6.99
C ASN A 20 -11.32 0.93 5.54
N ALA A 21 -10.58 1.93 5.10
CA ALA A 21 -10.16 2.06 3.71
C ALA A 21 -9.09 1.03 3.25
N MET A 22 -8.50 0.21 4.14
CA MET A 22 -7.52 -0.80 3.74
C MET A 22 -7.85 -2.18 4.32
N ARG A 23 -7.90 -3.19 3.45
CA ARG A 23 -8.04 -4.60 3.80
C ARG A 23 -6.87 -5.39 3.24
N LEU A 24 -6.27 -6.24 4.08
CA LEU A 24 -5.18 -7.13 3.70
C LEU A 24 -5.58 -8.59 3.92
N TYR A 25 -5.60 -9.34 2.84
CA TYR A 25 -5.78 -10.79 2.83
C TYR A 25 -4.44 -11.46 2.57
N THR A 26 -4.12 -12.54 3.27
CA THR A 26 -2.87 -13.28 3.05
C THR A 26 -3.03 -14.75 3.40
N ASN A 27 -2.27 -15.59 2.69
CA ASN A 27 -2.10 -17.01 2.94
C ASN A 27 -0.61 -17.41 2.94
N ASP A 28 0.27 -16.57 3.47
CA ASP A 28 1.74 -16.71 3.54
C ASP A 28 2.48 -16.53 2.22
N THR A 29 1.95 -16.99 1.09
CA THR A 29 2.58 -16.88 -0.23
C THR A 29 1.95 -15.83 -1.13
N LEU A 30 0.69 -15.55 -0.91
CA LEU A 30 -0.10 -14.60 -1.68
C LEU A 30 -0.65 -13.52 -0.77
N THR A 31 -0.68 -12.29 -1.26
CA THR A 31 -1.39 -11.20 -0.60
C THR A 31 -2.28 -10.48 -1.57
N ARG A 32 -3.44 -10.04 -1.08
CA ARG A 32 -4.31 -9.08 -1.74
C ARG A 32 -4.53 -7.94 -0.77
N MET A 33 -4.20 -6.75 -1.18
CA MET A 33 -4.42 -5.53 -0.45
C MET A 33 -5.42 -4.66 -1.21
N GLU A 34 -6.54 -4.38 -0.59
CA GLU A 34 -7.53 -3.43 -1.08
C GLU A 34 -7.32 -2.12 -0.34
N ASN A 35 -7.15 -1.05 -1.07
CA ASN A 35 -6.86 0.27 -0.56
C ASN A 35 -7.69 1.32 -1.29
N PHE A 36 -7.85 2.48 -0.69
CA PHE A 36 -8.46 3.65 -1.30
C PHE A 36 -7.46 4.80 -1.32
N SER A 37 -7.35 5.45 -2.46
CA SER A 37 -6.62 6.71 -2.64
C SER A 37 -7.61 7.80 -3.04
N PRO A 38 -7.55 9.00 -2.44
CA PRO A 38 -8.38 10.13 -2.88
C PRO A 38 -8.21 10.49 -4.35
N GLN A 39 -7.01 10.26 -4.90
CA GLN A 39 -6.66 10.62 -6.28
C GLN A 39 -7.01 9.52 -7.29
N LEU A 40 -6.87 8.26 -6.91
CA LEU A 40 -6.99 7.12 -7.83
C LEU A 40 -8.19 6.22 -7.51
N GLY A 41 -8.99 6.57 -6.48
CA GLY A 41 -10.12 5.76 -6.04
C GLY A 41 -9.71 4.42 -5.41
N SER A 42 -10.52 3.40 -5.61
CA SER A 42 -10.27 2.06 -5.10
C SER A 42 -9.17 1.37 -5.88
N GLN A 43 -8.21 0.82 -5.15
CA GLN A 43 -7.07 0.10 -5.70
C GLN A 43 -6.97 -1.28 -5.09
N THR A 44 -6.53 -2.25 -5.86
CA THR A 44 -6.20 -3.59 -5.35
C THR A 44 -4.79 -3.97 -5.76
N THR A 45 -3.95 -4.31 -4.81
CA THR A 45 -2.62 -4.87 -5.09
C THR A 45 -2.63 -6.37 -4.80
N ILE A 46 -2.28 -7.19 -5.79
CA ILE A 46 -2.10 -8.64 -5.63
C ILE A 46 -0.60 -8.93 -5.73
N ARG A 47 -0.05 -9.63 -4.72
CA ARG A 47 1.37 -10.00 -4.69
C ARG A 47 1.53 -11.50 -4.58
N HIS A 48 2.45 -12.03 -5.36
CA HIS A 48 2.91 -13.41 -5.28
C HIS A 48 4.34 -13.43 -4.73
N MET A 49 4.48 -13.67 -3.43
CA MET A 49 5.74 -13.52 -2.70
C MET A 49 6.85 -14.45 -3.19
N VAL A 50 6.49 -15.69 -3.58
CA VAL A 50 7.46 -16.68 -4.08
C VAL A 50 7.93 -16.36 -5.49
N LEU A 51 7.05 -15.86 -6.34
CA LEU A 51 7.37 -15.53 -7.74
C LEU A 51 7.84 -14.09 -7.91
N ASN A 52 7.89 -13.31 -6.83
CA ASN A 52 8.23 -11.87 -6.84
C ASN A 52 7.41 -11.05 -7.86
N LYS A 53 6.17 -11.44 -8.08
CA LYS A 53 5.26 -10.77 -9.01
C LYS A 53 4.22 -9.96 -8.24
N SER A 54 3.91 -8.80 -8.74
CA SER A 54 2.82 -7.97 -8.23
C SER A 54 1.97 -7.44 -9.38
N TYR A 55 0.69 -7.24 -9.11
CA TYR A 55 -0.24 -6.55 -9.99
C TYR A 55 -0.94 -5.47 -9.20
N LEU A 56 -0.95 -4.25 -9.74
CA LEU A 56 -1.79 -3.17 -9.28
C LEU A 56 -3.03 -3.14 -10.17
N LEU A 57 -4.20 -3.36 -9.58
CA LEU A 57 -5.49 -3.31 -10.27
C LEU A 57 -6.10 -1.93 -10.09
N LEU A 58 -6.40 -1.27 -11.19
CA LEU A 58 -7.03 0.06 -11.25
C LEU A 58 -8.17 0.06 -12.25
N THR A 59 -9.23 0.81 -11.92
CA THR A 59 -10.28 1.17 -12.89
C THR A 59 -10.10 2.63 -13.26
N VAL A 60 -9.94 2.90 -14.54
CA VAL A 60 -9.75 4.26 -15.05
C VAL A 60 -11.04 4.73 -15.72
N GLN A 61 -11.47 5.95 -15.38
CA GLN A 61 -12.69 6.57 -15.91
C GLN A 61 -13.94 5.68 -15.77
N ASP A 62 -13.98 4.88 -14.68
CA ASP A 62 -15.07 3.94 -14.36
C ASP A 62 -15.39 2.89 -15.45
N THR A 63 -14.53 2.76 -16.46
CA THR A 63 -14.81 1.92 -17.64
C THR A 63 -13.73 0.94 -18.00
N VAL A 64 -12.46 1.29 -17.80
CA VAL A 64 -11.33 0.46 -18.25
C VAL A 64 -10.56 -0.10 -17.06
N ASN A 65 -10.50 -1.41 -16.96
CA ASN A 65 -9.83 -2.13 -15.89
C ASN A 65 -8.40 -2.51 -16.31
N PHE A 66 -7.41 -2.05 -15.58
CA PHE A 66 -6.00 -2.37 -15.80
C PHE A 66 -5.40 -3.19 -14.66
N ALA A 67 -4.64 -4.21 -15.03
CA ALA A 67 -3.76 -4.95 -14.13
C ALA A 67 -2.31 -4.64 -14.49
N ILE A 68 -1.74 -3.66 -13.81
CA ILE A 68 -0.38 -3.18 -14.07
C ILE A 68 0.59 -4.13 -13.38
N LYS A 69 1.43 -4.79 -14.17
CA LYS A 69 2.44 -5.72 -13.66
C LYS A 69 3.63 -4.95 -13.10
N THR A 70 4.01 -5.27 -11.87
CA THR A 70 5.21 -4.76 -11.21
C THR A 70 6.09 -5.93 -10.74
N ASP A 71 7.38 -5.68 -10.61
CA ASP A 71 8.34 -6.64 -10.07
C ASP A 71 8.67 -6.24 -8.63
N LEU A 72 8.43 -7.15 -7.68
CA LEU A 72 8.73 -6.93 -6.27
C LEU A 72 10.23 -6.83 -5.96
N ASN A 73 11.10 -7.31 -6.88
CA ASN A 73 12.56 -7.18 -6.72
C ASN A 73 13.10 -5.86 -7.26
N LYS A 74 12.39 -5.23 -8.19
CA LYS A 74 12.71 -3.86 -8.57
C LYS A 74 12.24 -3.00 -7.41
N ALA A 75 13.17 -2.65 -6.51
CA ALA A 75 12.95 -1.56 -5.60
C ALA A 75 12.31 -0.44 -6.40
N ASP A 76 11.22 0.12 -5.90
CA ASP A 76 10.64 1.33 -6.47
C ASP A 76 11.75 2.39 -6.53
N THR A 77 12.47 2.41 -7.64
CA THR A 77 13.56 3.37 -7.88
C THR A 77 13.04 4.81 -7.95
N GLY A 78 11.71 4.96 -7.95
CA GLY A 78 11.02 6.24 -7.77
C GLY A 78 10.61 6.53 -6.33
N GLN A 79 10.72 5.57 -5.40
CA GLN A 79 10.59 5.93 -3.99
C GLN A 79 11.80 6.76 -3.61
N VAL A 80 11.55 8.02 -3.37
CA VAL A 80 12.41 8.91 -2.59
C VAL A 80 13.06 8.06 -1.51
N ILE A 81 14.40 7.96 -1.51
CA ILE A 81 15.19 7.32 -0.45
C ILE A 81 14.52 7.75 0.84
N SER A 82 13.95 6.80 1.57
CA SER A 82 13.02 7.15 2.63
C SER A 82 13.80 7.96 3.66
N LYS A 83 13.44 9.21 3.81
CA LYS A 83 14.00 10.10 4.84
C LYS A 83 13.58 9.66 6.27
N TYR A 84 12.99 8.48 6.37
CA TYR A 84 12.58 7.93 7.66
C TYR A 84 13.77 7.47 8.48
N THR A 85 13.81 7.89 9.72
CA THR A 85 14.76 7.39 10.72
C THR A 85 14.01 6.54 11.75
N TYR A 86 14.72 5.58 12.37
CA TYR A 86 14.09 4.57 13.19
C TYR A 86 14.83 4.39 14.51
N GLU A 87 14.11 4.55 15.64
CA GLU A 87 14.61 4.28 16.99
C GLU A 87 13.77 3.18 17.65
N LYS A 88 14.38 2.05 17.96
CA LYS A 88 13.70 0.91 18.59
C LYS A 88 13.43 1.21 20.06
N LYS A 89 12.20 0.94 20.51
CA LYS A 89 11.83 1.01 21.94
C LYS A 89 11.76 -0.39 22.55
N TRP A 90 12.27 -0.52 23.79
CA TRP A 90 12.41 -1.81 24.48
C TRP A 90 11.09 -2.40 24.96
N PHE A 91 10.17 -1.56 25.47
CA PHE A 91 8.91 -2.03 26.02
C PHE A 91 7.88 -2.27 24.93
N LYS A 92 7.17 -3.41 25.03
CA LYS A 92 6.07 -3.77 24.12
C LYS A 92 4.79 -3.07 24.55
N LYS A 93 3.90 -2.82 23.58
CA LYS A 93 2.57 -2.26 23.79
C LYS A 93 1.50 -3.27 23.33
N LYS A 94 0.38 -3.31 24.01
CA LYS A 94 -0.76 -4.12 23.57
C LYS A 94 -1.60 -3.33 22.56
N HIS A 95 -2.01 -3.97 21.47
CA HIS A 95 -2.97 -3.45 20.51
C HIS A 95 -3.87 -4.60 20.03
N LEU A 96 -5.18 -4.47 20.13
CA LEU A 96 -6.16 -5.54 19.86
C LEU A 96 -5.80 -6.88 20.56
N GLY A 97 -5.34 -6.83 21.79
CA GLY A 97 -4.89 -8.01 22.55
C GLY A 97 -3.50 -8.55 22.16
N MET A 98 -2.89 -8.08 21.07
CA MET A 98 -1.59 -8.53 20.59
C MET A 98 -0.44 -7.75 21.24
N ARG A 99 0.67 -8.44 21.57
CA ARG A 99 1.92 -7.79 22.05
C ARG A 99 2.73 -7.30 20.86
N CYS A 100 2.66 -5.99 20.59
CA CYS A 100 3.37 -5.32 19.50
C CYS A 100 4.74 -4.80 19.97
N ASN A 101 5.73 -4.87 19.09
CA ASN A 101 6.98 -4.13 19.26
C ASN A 101 6.74 -2.67 18.88
N ARG A 102 7.62 -1.79 19.37
CA ARG A 102 7.52 -0.34 19.20
C ARG A 102 8.74 0.19 18.46
N MET A 103 8.51 1.18 17.63
CA MET A 103 9.54 1.94 16.92
C MET A 103 9.13 3.42 16.96
N MET A 104 10.03 4.30 17.38
CA MET A 104 9.85 5.73 17.07
C MET A 104 10.36 5.96 15.68
N VAL A 105 9.57 6.61 14.87
CA VAL A 105 9.87 6.86 13.47
C VAL A 105 9.77 8.36 13.25
N ASP A 106 10.82 8.92 12.68
CA ASP A 106 10.89 10.33 12.36
C ASP A 106 11.01 10.54 10.85
N HIS A 107 10.46 11.65 10.38
CA HIS A 107 10.49 12.11 8.99
C HIS A 107 10.40 13.65 8.96
N PRO A 108 11.08 14.35 8.03
CA PRO A 108 11.04 15.82 7.96
C PRO A 108 9.64 16.44 7.90
N ASP A 109 8.67 15.72 7.37
CA ASP A 109 7.28 16.17 7.27
C ASP A 109 6.42 15.78 8.49
N PHE A 110 7.01 15.17 9.51
CA PHE A 110 6.34 14.98 10.80
C PHE A 110 6.63 16.17 11.71
N GLU A 111 5.62 16.63 12.43
CA GLU A 111 5.79 17.66 13.48
C GLU A 111 6.65 17.17 14.64
N GLU A 112 6.54 15.86 14.93
CA GLU A 112 7.28 15.15 15.98
C GLU A 112 7.42 13.66 15.61
N PRO A 113 8.42 12.95 16.14
CA PRO A 113 8.57 11.52 15.91
C PRO A 113 7.32 10.74 16.31
N ILE A 114 6.86 9.82 15.45
CA ILE A 114 5.61 9.07 15.60
C ILE A 114 5.91 7.65 16.08
N GLU A 115 5.14 7.16 17.05
CA GLU A 115 5.24 5.77 17.50
C GLU A 115 4.55 4.82 16.51
N PHE A 116 5.35 3.93 15.90
CA PHE A 116 4.86 2.81 15.11
C PHE A 116 4.78 1.54 15.93
N LEU A 117 3.74 0.73 15.69
CA LEU A 117 3.59 -0.59 16.29
C LEU A 117 3.69 -1.66 15.22
N TYR A 118 4.40 -2.76 15.52
CA TYR A 118 4.57 -3.86 14.57
C TYR A 118 4.62 -5.24 15.24
N LEU A 119 4.25 -6.27 14.47
CA LEU A 119 4.28 -7.67 14.85
C LEU A 119 5.49 -8.35 14.20
N LYS A 120 6.55 -8.60 14.96
CA LYS A 120 7.79 -9.22 14.47
C LYS A 120 7.58 -10.64 13.89
N LYS A 121 6.56 -11.37 14.36
CA LYS A 121 6.26 -12.74 13.89
C LYS A 121 5.67 -12.81 12.48
N HIS A 122 5.18 -11.70 11.95
CA HIS A 122 4.58 -11.62 10.62
C HIS A 122 5.50 -10.88 9.66
N SER A 123 5.55 -11.34 8.42
CA SER A 123 6.45 -10.77 7.41
C SER A 123 6.11 -9.30 7.12
N ARG A 124 7.13 -8.44 7.06
CA ARG A 124 6.99 -7.06 6.58
C ARG A 124 6.55 -6.99 5.11
N LYS A 125 6.92 -8.02 4.31
CA LYS A 125 6.64 -8.08 2.87
C LYS A 125 5.15 -7.98 2.52
N TYR A 126 4.26 -8.23 3.47
CA TYR A 126 2.82 -8.10 3.23
C TYR A 126 2.40 -6.66 2.90
N LEU A 127 3.02 -5.66 3.54
CA LEU A 127 2.75 -4.23 3.29
C LEU A 127 3.88 -3.53 2.53
N ASN A 128 5.13 -3.98 2.68
CA ASN A 128 6.34 -3.51 2.01
C ASN A 128 6.60 -1.99 2.06
N ASN A 129 6.23 -1.32 3.16
CA ASN A 129 6.26 0.14 3.20
C ASN A 129 7.50 0.72 3.89
N PHE A 130 8.18 -0.04 4.80
CA PHE A 130 9.28 0.49 5.62
C PHE A 130 10.38 -0.53 5.80
N GLU A 131 11.56 -0.26 5.25
CA GLU A 131 12.71 -1.18 5.33
C GLU A 131 13.26 -1.34 6.74
N GLY A 132 13.23 -0.27 7.54
CA GLY A 132 13.72 -0.26 8.92
C GLY A 132 12.84 -1.03 9.92
N ILE A 133 11.66 -1.51 9.53
CA ILE A 133 10.73 -2.20 10.42
C ILE A 133 10.68 -3.70 10.11
N PRO A 134 11.14 -4.56 11.05
CA PRO A 134 11.30 -6.00 10.79
C PRO A 134 10.03 -6.81 11.03
N GLY A 135 8.87 -6.32 10.64
CA GLY A 135 7.61 -7.03 10.87
C GLY A 135 6.39 -6.33 10.27
N LEU A 136 5.24 -6.96 10.42
CA LEU A 136 3.96 -6.42 9.95
C LEU A 136 3.55 -5.21 10.77
N LEU A 137 3.34 -4.10 10.12
CA LEU A 137 2.87 -2.87 10.75
C LEU A 137 1.42 -3.01 11.25
N VAL A 138 1.16 -2.47 12.42
CA VAL A 138 -0.15 -2.49 13.10
C VAL A 138 -0.69 -1.07 13.28
N LYS A 139 0.20 -0.14 13.63
CA LYS A 139 -0.08 1.28 13.69
C LYS A 139 1.12 2.02 13.12
N TYR A 140 0.89 2.90 12.15
CA TYR A 140 1.96 3.59 11.45
C TYR A 140 1.42 4.81 10.69
N SER A 141 2.31 5.64 10.21
CA SER A 141 1.98 6.82 9.41
C SER A 141 2.79 6.84 8.12
N VAL A 142 2.18 7.34 7.06
CA VAL A 142 2.80 7.48 5.74
C VAL A 142 2.70 8.93 5.31
N VAL A 143 3.81 9.49 4.86
CA VAL A 143 3.83 10.80 4.21
C VAL A 143 3.41 10.61 2.77
N THR A 144 2.45 11.40 2.33
CA THR A 144 1.97 11.47 0.94
C THR A 144 1.99 12.92 0.46
N PRO A 145 1.89 13.19 -0.84
CA PRO A 145 1.76 14.56 -1.34
C PRO A 145 0.59 15.34 -0.71
N ASP A 146 -0.46 14.64 -0.30
CA ASP A 146 -1.66 15.23 0.31
C ASP A 146 -1.56 15.34 1.84
N GLY A 147 -0.41 15.01 2.44
CA GLY A 147 -0.17 15.07 3.87
C GLY A 147 0.09 13.71 4.52
N VAL A 148 -0.08 13.64 5.84
CA VAL A 148 0.21 12.44 6.63
C VAL A 148 -1.02 11.59 6.81
N LEU A 149 -0.96 10.35 6.33
CA LEU A 149 -1.97 9.31 6.53
C LEU A 149 -1.60 8.44 7.72
N ASN A 150 -2.50 8.30 8.68
CA ASN A 150 -2.34 7.40 9.83
C ASN A 150 -3.13 6.12 9.59
N TYR A 151 -2.44 4.99 9.69
CA TYR A 151 -3.00 3.65 9.56
C TYR A 151 -3.03 2.96 10.90
N GLU A 152 -4.16 2.40 11.27
CA GLU A 152 -4.33 1.65 12.49
C GLU A 152 -5.11 0.35 12.21
N LEU A 153 -4.53 -0.80 12.57
CA LEU A 153 -5.20 -2.07 12.50
C LEU A 153 -6.38 -2.07 13.48
N VAL A 154 -7.59 -2.18 12.96
CA VAL A 154 -8.83 -2.21 13.78
C VAL A 154 -9.40 -3.60 13.92
N GLN A 155 -9.06 -4.51 13.02
CA GLN A 155 -9.56 -5.88 13.07
C GLN A 155 -8.55 -6.89 12.50
N LYS A 156 -8.41 -8.01 13.21
CA LYS A 156 -7.73 -9.22 12.74
C LYS A 156 -8.71 -10.37 12.79
N ARG A 157 -8.91 -11.06 11.68
CA ARG A 157 -9.72 -12.29 11.60
C ARG A 157 -8.87 -13.41 11.04
N ASP A 158 -8.95 -14.58 11.65
CA ASP A 158 -8.49 -15.80 11.05
C ASP A 158 -9.47 -16.15 9.93
N TYR A 159 -8.99 -16.08 8.70
CA TYR A 159 -9.78 -16.25 7.50
C TYR A 159 -8.92 -17.01 6.48
N MET A 160 -9.44 -18.09 5.96
CA MET A 160 -8.78 -18.83 4.89
C MET A 160 -9.43 -18.40 3.56
N PRO A 161 -8.82 -17.43 2.85
CA PRO A 161 -9.40 -16.93 1.62
C PRO A 161 -9.36 -17.98 0.52
N ASN A 162 -10.39 -18.00 -0.32
CA ASN A 162 -10.36 -18.78 -1.55
C ASN A 162 -9.18 -18.31 -2.40
N ARG A 163 -8.52 -19.25 -3.09
CA ARG A 163 -7.36 -18.96 -3.94
C ARG A 163 -7.69 -17.99 -5.07
N ASP A 164 -8.92 -18.01 -5.56
CA ASP A 164 -9.42 -17.12 -6.62
C ASP A 164 -9.38 -15.64 -6.21
N LEU A 165 -9.45 -15.35 -4.90
CA LEU A 165 -9.32 -14.00 -4.38
C LEU A 165 -7.98 -13.33 -4.77
N PHE A 166 -6.95 -14.14 -5.01
CA PHE A 166 -5.61 -13.68 -5.38
C PHE A 166 -5.35 -13.72 -6.89
N GLY A 167 -6.38 -14.00 -7.69
CA GLY A 167 -6.32 -13.94 -9.14
C GLY A 167 -6.53 -12.51 -9.67
N VAL A 168 -5.93 -12.22 -10.81
CA VAL A 168 -6.32 -11.03 -11.61
C VAL A 168 -7.63 -11.39 -12.32
N PRO A 169 -8.72 -10.62 -12.11
CA PRO A 169 -9.99 -10.89 -12.79
C PRO A 169 -9.86 -10.85 -14.32
N ALA A 170 -10.71 -11.61 -15.00
CA ALA A 170 -10.60 -11.79 -16.47
C ALA A 170 -10.91 -10.52 -17.28
N ASP A 171 -11.67 -9.60 -16.69
CA ASP A 171 -12.04 -8.30 -17.25
C ASP A 171 -10.92 -7.24 -17.12
N TYR A 172 -9.79 -7.59 -16.49
CA TYR A 172 -8.63 -6.70 -16.37
C TYR A 172 -7.63 -6.92 -17.48
N ARG A 173 -7.31 -5.84 -18.21
CA ARG A 173 -6.25 -5.82 -19.21
C ARG A 173 -4.88 -5.82 -18.51
N LYS A 174 -4.09 -6.87 -18.70
CA LYS A 174 -2.73 -6.96 -18.16
C LYS A 174 -1.78 -6.12 -19.00
N VAL A 175 -1.12 -5.17 -18.38
CA VAL A 175 -0.19 -4.23 -19.00
C VAL A 175 1.06 -4.05 -18.17
N THR A 176 2.12 -3.57 -18.79
CA THR A 176 3.29 -3.00 -18.10
C THR A 176 2.98 -1.59 -17.61
N PHE A 177 3.85 -1.03 -16.78
CA PHE A 177 3.70 0.37 -16.35
C PHE A 177 3.83 1.34 -17.53
N ASP A 178 4.75 1.07 -18.45
CA ASP A 178 4.97 1.92 -19.64
C ASP A 178 3.74 1.93 -20.55
N GLU A 179 3.18 0.75 -20.86
CA GLU A 179 1.94 0.64 -21.64
C GLU A 179 0.75 1.35 -20.98
N PHE A 180 0.69 1.33 -19.64
CA PHE A 180 -0.32 2.08 -18.90
C PHE A 180 -0.10 3.58 -19.00
N MET A 181 1.14 4.05 -18.89
CA MET A 181 1.49 5.48 -19.02
C MET A 181 1.19 5.98 -20.42
N ASP A 182 1.50 5.20 -21.47
CA ASP A 182 1.18 5.53 -22.88
C ASP A 182 -0.34 5.66 -23.10
N PHE A 183 -1.13 4.83 -22.42
CA PHE A 183 -2.58 4.93 -22.46
C PHE A 183 -3.10 6.19 -21.73
N MET A 184 -2.54 6.51 -20.56
CA MET A 184 -2.99 7.66 -19.75
C MET A 184 -2.56 9.00 -20.34
N PHE A 185 -1.38 9.01 -20.97
CA PHE A 185 -0.74 10.20 -21.54
C PHE A 185 -0.28 9.91 -22.97
N PRO A 186 -1.22 9.72 -23.91
CA PRO A 186 -0.83 9.48 -25.28
C PRO A 186 0.04 10.66 -25.75
N SER A 187 1.32 10.37 -26.02
CA SER A 187 2.19 11.36 -26.60
C SER A 187 1.52 11.85 -27.89
N SER A 188 1.17 13.13 -27.92
CA SER A 188 0.70 13.77 -29.16
C SER A 188 1.81 13.56 -30.18
N GLN A 189 1.63 12.58 -31.03
CA GLN A 189 2.51 12.40 -32.19
C GLN A 189 2.49 13.72 -32.92
N SER A 190 3.63 14.40 -32.89
CA SER A 190 3.92 15.55 -33.74
C SER A 190 3.46 15.19 -35.15
N GLY A 191 2.46 15.91 -35.61
CA GLY A 191 1.91 15.76 -36.96
C GLY A 191 3.02 15.75 -38.03
N PRO A 192 2.83 15.05 -39.15
CA PRO A 192 3.81 15.01 -40.22
C PRO A 192 4.09 16.43 -40.69
N GLY A 193 5.36 16.81 -40.68
CA GLY A 193 5.83 18.12 -41.14
C GLY A 193 5.25 18.42 -42.52
N GLN A 194 4.61 19.57 -42.61
CA GLN A 194 4.34 20.18 -43.89
C GLN A 194 5.67 20.62 -44.48
N ASN A 195 6.06 19.95 -45.56
CA ASN A 195 7.03 20.46 -46.52
C ASN A 195 6.35 21.47 -47.45
#